data_4e13c8d83a27fd6c4dadfafff072e831
#
_entry.id   4e13c8d83a27fd6c4dadfafff072e831
#
_cell.length_a   1.000
_cell.length_b   1.000
_cell.length_c   1.000
_cell.angle_alpha   90.00
_cell.angle_beta   90.00
_cell.angle_gamma   90.00
#
_symmetry.space_group_name_H-M   'P 1'
#
loop_
_entity.id
_entity.type
_entity.pdbx_description
1 polymer ?
#
loop_
_entity_poly.entity_id
_entity_poly.type
_entity_poly.pdbx_seq_one_letter_code
_entity_poly.pdbx_strand_id
1 'polypeptide(L)'
;MQVFANTPQTSENTFLFCLKPNVEPLEIARNGNEVIVSSEKLNDLLRTIQVTNIEPWIQHATEMDRDGDVYLNRIYRVYLNENRDISTAQSIVAISELPVTLYAEHEYLRNPLYTPNDPALDNQCSIPSVKADIAWDYWNIPDDMPSGQNVLLASVDTGVDYTHPDLVANLWVNQGEIPVLIFEIGVDVNDDGYISSLEIADFMSTQSDLNDDGVSNFRDALANGSPFMDGSDNDSNGYTDDLIGYDTSGQWGTGDADPFPKTGIANNSTWAHGTHVAGIMAATTDNGLGMASPVFNGKILSVKCSKDGPASEEPGIHSGYSGITYAAKAGYYAGALTIINNSWGGGGFSSSENAVINNAYTTYGAIVLAAA
;
A
#
# COMPACT_ATOMS: atom_id res chain seq x y z
N MET A 1 -18.52 3.48 -0.84
CA MET A 1 -17.27 2.96 -1.40
C MET A 1 -17.19 3.43 -2.85
N GLN A 2 -16.54 4.57 -3.11
CA GLN A 2 -16.27 4.98 -4.50
C GLN A 2 -15.08 4.14 -4.96
N VAL A 3 -15.33 3.23 -5.87
CA VAL A 3 -14.28 2.58 -6.64
C VAL A 3 -13.71 3.68 -7.53
N PHE A 4 -12.59 4.26 -7.16
CA PHE A 4 -11.78 5.04 -8.08
C PHE A 4 -11.16 4.07 -9.07
N ALA A 5 -11.90 3.73 -10.12
CA ALA A 5 -11.26 3.24 -11.33
C ALA A 5 -10.36 4.39 -11.79
N ASN A 6 -9.06 4.22 -11.72
CA ASN A 6 -8.12 5.18 -12.29
C ASN A 6 -8.49 5.33 -13.77
N THR A 7 -9.07 6.47 -14.08
CA THR A 7 -9.23 6.87 -15.49
C THR A 7 -7.81 6.99 -16.02
N PRO A 8 -7.45 6.28 -17.11
CA PRO A 8 -6.12 6.40 -17.67
C PRO A 8 -5.73 7.87 -17.82
N GLN A 9 -4.58 8.25 -17.27
CA GLN A 9 -4.14 9.65 -17.35
C GLN A 9 -3.90 10.00 -18.82
N THR A 10 -4.59 11.02 -19.28
CA THR A 10 -4.43 11.57 -20.64
C THR A 10 -3.70 12.90 -20.56
N SER A 11 -2.91 13.19 -21.60
CA SER A 11 -2.34 14.52 -21.75
C SER A 11 -3.45 15.56 -21.85
N GLU A 12 -3.36 16.60 -21.06
CA GLU A 12 -4.30 17.73 -21.14
C GLU A 12 -4.07 18.60 -22.35
N ASN A 13 -2.83 18.67 -22.86
CA ASN A 13 -2.41 19.59 -23.90
C ASN A 13 -1.98 18.92 -25.20
N THR A 14 -2.10 17.58 -25.30
CA THR A 14 -1.83 16.85 -26.53
C THR A 14 -2.91 15.83 -26.82
N PHE A 15 -3.04 15.51 -28.11
CA PHE A 15 -3.88 14.40 -28.58
C PHE A 15 -3.32 13.85 -29.90
N LEU A 16 -3.79 12.68 -30.31
CA LEU A 16 -3.41 12.03 -31.55
C LEU A 16 -4.55 12.07 -32.56
N PHE A 17 -4.21 12.16 -33.85
CA PHE A 17 -5.15 11.86 -34.92
C PHE A 17 -4.46 11.15 -36.08
N CYS A 18 -5.23 10.36 -36.82
CA CYS A 18 -4.79 9.61 -37.98
C CYS A 18 -5.56 10.07 -39.24
N LEU A 19 -4.85 10.27 -40.33
CA LEU A 19 -5.48 10.52 -41.61
C LEU A 19 -5.96 9.20 -42.24
N LYS A 20 -6.96 9.31 -43.17
CA LYS A 20 -7.43 8.17 -43.96
C LYS A 20 -6.34 7.66 -44.93
N PRO A 21 -6.40 6.38 -45.32
CA PRO A 21 -5.38 5.76 -46.19
C PRO A 21 -5.19 6.47 -47.54
N ASN A 22 -6.25 7.07 -48.07
CA ASN A 22 -6.24 7.77 -49.35
C ASN A 22 -5.86 9.26 -49.28
N VAL A 23 -5.39 9.70 -48.09
CA VAL A 23 -4.91 11.06 -47.86
C VAL A 23 -3.40 11.03 -47.74
N GLU A 24 -2.71 11.89 -48.48
CA GLU A 24 -1.25 11.99 -48.41
C GLU A 24 -0.79 12.45 -47.00
N PRO A 25 0.38 12.04 -46.55
CA PRO A 25 0.98 12.55 -45.34
C PRO A 25 1.09 14.09 -45.38
N LEU A 26 0.93 14.71 -44.20
CA LEU A 26 1.00 16.17 -44.11
C LEU A 26 2.42 16.67 -44.32
N GLU A 27 2.54 17.66 -45.21
CA GLU A 27 3.69 18.56 -45.19
C GLU A 27 3.45 19.61 -44.10
N ILE A 28 4.35 19.72 -43.15
CA ILE A 28 4.19 20.58 -41.99
C ILE A 28 5.21 21.72 -42.13
N ALA A 29 4.73 22.97 -42.09
CA ALA A 29 5.53 24.18 -42.15
C ALA A 29 5.14 25.13 -41.01
N ARG A 30 5.95 26.17 -40.78
CA ARG A 30 5.66 27.23 -39.83
C ARG A 30 5.70 28.60 -40.52
N ASN A 31 4.75 29.45 -40.12
CA ASN A 31 4.77 30.87 -40.46
C ASN A 31 4.71 31.67 -39.13
N GLY A 32 5.89 32.09 -38.64
CA GLY A 32 6.00 32.63 -37.31
C GLY A 32 5.65 31.62 -36.24
N ASN A 33 4.67 31.92 -35.41
CA ASN A 33 4.15 31.00 -34.37
C ASN A 33 3.02 30.09 -34.86
N GLU A 34 2.59 30.27 -36.11
CA GLU A 34 1.49 29.50 -36.68
C GLU A 34 2.01 28.21 -37.35
N VAL A 35 1.35 27.10 -37.08
CA VAL A 35 1.57 25.83 -37.77
C VAL A 35 0.71 25.78 -39.03
N ILE A 36 1.31 25.49 -40.15
CA ILE A 36 0.64 25.34 -41.44
C ILE A 36 0.89 23.94 -41.97
N VAL A 37 -0.18 23.30 -42.44
CA VAL A 37 -0.13 21.96 -43.06
C VAL A 37 -0.64 22.00 -44.50
N SER A 38 -0.34 20.99 -45.30
CA SER A 38 -0.74 20.89 -46.71
C SER A 38 -2.25 20.82 -46.93
N SER A 39 -3.08 20.74 -45.88
CA SER A 39 -4.55 20.70 -45.95
C SER A 39 -5.16 22.02 -45.48
N GLU A 40 -5.81 22.79 -46.40
CA GLU A 40 -6.43 24.07 -46.08
C GLU A 40 -7.53 23.95 -45.01
N LYS A 41 -8.42 22.95 -45.15
CA LYS A 41 -9.49 22.72 -44.15
C LYS A 41 -8.96 22.37 -42.77
N LEU A 42 -7.84 21.65 -42.71
CA LEU A 42 -7.20 21.34 -41.43
C LEU A 42 -6.57 22.58 -40.84
N ASN A 43 -5.94 23.45 -41.65
CA ASN A 43 -5.33 24.72 -41.16
C ASN A 43 -6.36 25.60 -40.44
N ASP A 44 -7.59 25.76 -41.02
CA ASP A 44 -8.64 26.57 -40.41
C ASP A 44 -9.06 26.03 -39.05
N LEU A 45 -9.17 24.71 -38.94
CA LEU A 45 -9.48 24.06 -37.65
C LEU A 45 -8.33 24.15 -36.65
N LEU A 46 -7.07 23.92 -37.07
CA LEU A 46 -5.89 24.04 -36.21
C LEU A 46 -5.79 25.42 -35.57
N ARG A 47 -6.11 26.51 -36.32
CA ARG A 47 -6.19 27.86 -35.75
C ARG A 47 -7.32 27.97 -34.73
N THR A 48 -8.51 27.46 -35.07
CA THR A 48 -9.70 27.52 -34.20
C THR A 48 -9.45 26.84 -32.84
N ILE A 49 -8.80 25.68 -32.84
CA ILE A 49 -8.49 24.93 -31.63
C ILE A 49 -7.16 25.33 -30.98
N GLN A 50 -6.53 26.39 -31.48
CA GLN A 50 -5.32 27.01 -30.97
C GLN A 50 -4.11 26.06 -30.86
N VAL A 51 -3.82 25.37 -31.97
CA VAL A 51 -2.66 24.46 -32.07
C VAL A 51 -1.36 25.24 -32.06
N THR A 52 -0.41 24.82 -31.23
CA THR A 52 0.94 25.41 -31.12
C THR A 52 1.99 24.60 -31.89
N ASN A 53 1.77 23.28 -32.01
CA ASN A 53 2.63 22.40 -32.79
C ASN A 53 1.86 21.17 -33.30
N ILE A 54 2.40 20.59 -34.38
CA ILE A 54 2.00 19.31 -34.92
C ILE A 54 3.25 18.57 -35.38
N GLU A 55 3.32 17.28 -35.15
CA GLU A 55 4.44 16.44 -35.60
C GLU A 55 3.98 15.00 -35.91
N PRO A 56 4.69 14.26 -36.77
CA PRO A 56 4.48 12.83 -36.87
C PRO A 56 4.68 12.16 -35.52
N TRP A 57 3.70 11.35 -35.09
CA TRP A 57 3.79 10.64 -33.82
C TRP A 57 4.89 9.60 -33.83
N ILE A 58 5.02 8.83 -34.93
CA ILE A 58 6.09 7.87 -35.15
C ILE A 58 7.07 8.47 -36.14
N GLN A 59 8.23 8.84 -35.64
CA GLN A 59 9.31 9.43 -36.47
C GLN A 59 9.81 8.39 -37.47
N HIS A 60 10.09 8.85 -38.70
CA HIS A 60 10.61 8.01 -39.79
C HIS A 60 9.72 6.86 -40.27
N ALA A 61 8.45 6.80 -39.87
CA ALA A 61 7.50 5.87 -40.43
C ALA A 61 7.28 6.11 -41.93
N THR A 62 7.11 5.04 -42.66
CA THR A 62 6.95 5.02 -44.14
C THR A 62 5.60 4.42 -44.52
N GLU A 63 5.32 4.36 -45.82
CA GLU A 63 4.12 3.70 -46.35
C GLU A 63 4.07 2.18 -46.09
N MET A 64 5.20 1.58 -45.68
CA MET A 64 5.26 0.15 -45.33
C MET A 64 4.83 -0.09 -43.89
N ASP A 65 4.92 0.95 -43.02
CA ASP A 65 4.64 0.84 -41.61
C ASP A 65 3.14 1.06 -41.35
N ARG A 66 2.35 -0.03 -41.38
CA ARG A 66 0.91 0.02 -41.26
C ARG A 66 0.31 -1.23 -40.65
N ASP A 67 -0.87 -1.05 -40.07
CA ASP A 67 -1.81 -2.12 -39.68
C ASP A 67 -3.14 -1.90 -40.39
N GLY A 68 -3.43 -2.69 -41.42
CA GLY A 68 -4.59 -2.51 -42.29
C GLY A 68 -4.63 -1.12 -42.92
N ASP A 69 -5.66 -0.37 -42.60
CA ASP A 69 -5.88 1.00 -43.08
C ASP A 69 -5.23 2.09 -42.23
N VAL A 70 -4.58 1.72 -41.12
CA VAL A 70 -3.87 2.64 -40.24
C VAL A 70 -2.39 2.69 -40.66
N TYR A 71 -1.98 3.78 -41.29
CA TYR A 71 -0.62 4.03 -41.69
C TYR A 71 0.10 4.86 -40.59
N LEU A 72 1.23 4.37 -40.07
CA LEU A 72 1.94 5.04 -38.96
C LEU A 72 2.50 6.41 -39.34
N ASN A 73 2.86 6.60 -40.62
CA ASN A 73 3.29 7.90 -41.16
C ASN A 73 2.15 8.92 -41.36
N ARG A 74 0.91 8.53 -41.04
CA ARG A 74 -0.28 9.37 -41.05
C ARG A 74 -0.87 9.64 -39.68
N ILE A 75 -0.16 9.24 -38.61
CA ILE A 75 -0.54 9.54 -37.24
C ILE A 75 0.26 10.75 -36.76
N TYR A 76 -0.44 11.73 -36.24
CA TYR A 76 0.13 13.00 -35.80
C TYR A 76 -0.20 13.28 -34.36
N ARG A 77 0.80 13.80 -33.61
CA ARG A 77 0.61 14.42 -32.31
C ARG A 77 0.34 15.91 -32.50
N VAL A 78 -0.72 16.38 -31.86
CA VAL A 78 -1.13 17.79 -31.87
C VAL A 78 -0.85 18.38 -30.49
N TYR A 79 -0.22 19.53 -30.44
CA TYR A 79 0.04 20.29 -29.21
C TYR A 79 -0.89 21.49 -29.18
N LEU A 80 -1.62 21.64 -28.10
CA LEU A 80 -2.58 22.72 -27.88
C LEU A 80 -1.98 23.83 -27.00
N ASN A 81 -2.47 25.03 -27.15
CA ASN A 81 -2.15 26.12 -26.26
C ASN A 81 -2.72 25.86 -24.86
N GLU A 82 -1.94 26.05 -23.80
CA GLU A 82 -2.36 25.85 -22.40
C GLU A 82 -3.51 26.81 -22.01
N ASN A 83 -3.54 28.02 -22.57
CA ASN A 83 -4.54 29.06 -22.27
C ASN A 83 -5.70 29.08 -23.26
N ARG A 84 -6.04 27.97 -23.90
CA ARG A 84 -7.13 27.89 -24.88
C ARG A 84 -8.50 27.87 -24.22
N ASP A 85 -9.50 28.29 -24.97
CA ASP A 85 -10.92 28.31 -24.53
C ASP A 85 -11.65 26.98 -24.74
N ILE A 86 -11.05 26.03 -25.45
CA ILE A 86 -11.65 24.76 -25.86
C ILE A 86 -10.87 23.60 -25.27
N SER A 87 -11.57 22.59 -24.72
CA SER A 87 -10.93 21.41 -24.09
C SER A 87 -10.30 20.49 -25.13
N THR A 88 -9.37 19.63 -24.69
CA THR A 88 -8.76 18.58 -25.53
C THR A 88 -9.83 17.65 -26.10
N ALA A 89 -10.83 17.27 -25.31
CA ALA A 89 -11.95 16.41 -25.78
C ALA A 89 -12.75 17.08 -26.91
N GLN A 90 -13.02 18.39 -26.79
CA GLN A 90 -13.71 19.12 -27.86
C GLN A 90 -12.85 19.24 -29.12
N SER A 91 -11.54 19.42 -28.98
CA SER A 91 -10.58 19.46 -30.10
C SER A 91 -10.53 18.11 -30.82
N ILE A 92 -10.54 16.99 -30.09
CA ILE A 92 -10.58 15.64 -30.63
C ILE A 92 -11.86 15.44 -31.45
N VAL A 93 -13.01 15.82 -30.91
CA VAL A 93 -14.29 15.74 -31.64
C VAL A 93 -14.24 16.55 -32.95
N ALA A 94 -13.77 17.79 -32.88
CA ALA A 94 -13.70 18.68 -34.07
C ALA A 94 -12.77 18.11 -35.16
N ILE A 95 -11.62 17.52 -34.80
CA ILE A 95 -10.71 16.86 -35.76
C ILE A 95 -11.34 15.60 -36.32
N SER A 96 -12.04 14.80 -35.50
CA SER A 96 -12.69 13.54 -35.91
C SER A 96 -13.77 13.77 -36.97
N GLU A 97 -14.43 14.94 -36.98
CA GLU A 97 -15.48 15.29 -37.94
C GLU A 97 -14.93 15.68 -39.33
N LEU A 98 -13.61 15.88 -39.46
CA LEU A 98 -13.03 16.21 -40.76
C LEU A 98 -13.07 15.00 -41.70
N PRO A 99 -13.47 15.20 -42.99
CA PRO A 99 -13.53 14.11 -43.99
C PRO A 99 -12.21 13.37 -44.20
N VAL A 100 -11.07 14.02 -43.90
CA VAL A 100 -9.71 13.48 -44.08
C VAL A 100 -9.25 12.64 -42.90
N THR A 101 -9.91 12.74 -41.77
CA THR A 101 -9.53 12.05 -40.52
C THR A 101 -10.09 10.64 -40.49
N LEU A 102 -9.29 9.65 -40.14
CA LEU A 102 -9.69 8.29 -39.88
C LEU A 102 -10.23 8.16 -38.45
N TYR A 103 -9.44 8.64 -37.48
CA TYR A 103 -9.81 8.77 -36.07
C TYR A 103 -8.99 9.88 -35.38
N ALA A 104 -9.47 10.33 -34.23
CA ALA A 104 -8.70 11.13 -33.28
C ALA A 104 -8.98 10.63 -31.87
N GLU A 105 -7.97 10.67 -30.99
CA GLU A 105 -8.02 10.07 -29.67
C GLU A 105 -7.14 10.82 -28.67
N HIS A 106 -7.41 10.59 -27.38
CA HIS A 106 -6.55 11.09 -26.33
C HIS A 106 -5.15 10.43 -26.38
N GLU A 107 -4.12 11.19 -26.15
CA GLU A 107 -2.80 10.66 -25.90
C GLU A 107 -2.68 10.29 -24.42
N TYR A 108 -2.41 9.00 -24.15
CA TYR A 108 -2.23 8.51 -22.80
C TYR A 108 -0.80 8.74 -22.33
N LEU A 109 -0.68 9.25 -21.11
CA LEU A 109 0.61 9.34 -20.44
C LEU A 109 1.11 7.95 -20.09
N ARG A 110 2.40 7.72 -20.30
CA ARG A 110 3.08 6.47 -19.95
C ARG A 110 4.23 6.83 -19.02
N ASN A 111 4.17 6.30 -17.80
CA ASN A 111 5.26 6.42 -16.84
C ASN A 111 6.08 5.12 -16.86
N PRO A 112 7.37 5.15 -16.49
CA PRO A 112 8.11 3.93 -16.18
C PRO A 112 7.35 3.15 -15.11
N LEU A 113 7.31 1.82 -15.24
CA LEU A 113 6.74 0.95 -14.20
C LEU A 113 7.59 1.08 -12.94
N TYR A 114 6.93 1.17 -11.79
CA TYR A 114 7.61 1.23 -10.50
C TYR A 114 8.08 -0.17 -10.09
N THR A 115 9.31 -0.26 -9.62
CA THR A 115 9.89 -1.51 -9.09
C THR A 115 10.58 -1.21 -7.76
N PRO A 116 10.11 -1.79 -6.65
CA PRO A 116 10.77 -1.68 -5.35
C PRO A 116 12.20 -2.22 -5.37
N ASN A 117 13.03 -1.73 -4.46
CA ASN A 117 14.45 -2.09 -4.37
C ASN A 117 14.74 -3.27 -3.43
N ASP A 118 13.71 -3.99 -3.00
CA ASP A 118 13.82 -5.10 -2.04
C ASP A 118 14.55 -6.30 -2.66
N PRO A 119 15.62 -6.81 -2.04
CA PRO A 119 16.50 -7.80 -2.68
C PRO A 119 15.85 -9.18 -2.92
N ALA A 120 14.77 -9.50 -2.21
CA ALA A 120 14.05 -10.76 -2.42
C ALA A 120 12.92 -10.66 -3.45
N LEU A 121 12.60 -9.48 -3.99
CA LEU A 121 11.47 -9.24 -4.89
C LEU A 121 11.45 -10.19 -6.09
N ASP A 122 12.59 -10.40 -6.74
CA ASP A 122 12.71 -11.29 -7.92
C ASP A 122 12.35 -12.75 -7.63
N ASN A 123 12.36 -13.14 -6.35
CA ASN A 123 12.01 -14.50 -5.91
C ASN A 123 10.54 -14.61 -5.45
N GLN A 124 9.81 -13.50 -5.42
CA GLN A 124 8.42 -13.43 -4.93
C GLN A 124 7.41 -13.63 -6.06
N CYS A 125 7.07 -14.87 -6.37
CA CYS A 125 6.04 -15.16 -7.38
C CYS A 125 4.62 -14.67 -6.96
N SER A 126 4.39 -14.38 -5.69
CA SER A 126 3.12 -13.85 -5.18
C SER A 126 2.80 -12.45 -5.70
N ILE A 127 3.78 -11.56 -5.78
CA ILE A 127 3.61 -10.18 -6.21
C ILE A 127 2.97 -10.08 -7.61
N PRO A 128 3.55 -10.68 -8.68
CA PRO A 128 2.91 -10.66 -10.00
C PRO A 128 1.63 -11.52 -10.05
N SER A 129 1.50 -12.56 -9.21
CA SER A 129 0.30 -13.40 -9.19
C SER A 129 -0.94 -12.65 -8.72
N VAL A 130 -0.80 -11.75 -7.75
CA VAL A 130 -1.88 -10.87 -7.28
C VAL A 130 -1.89 -9.52 -8.01
N LYS A 131 -0.97 -9.29 -8.95
CA LYS A 131 -0.81 -8.06 -9.73
C LYS A 131 -0.52 -6.83 -8.87
N ALA A 132 0.17 -6.99 -7.76
CA ALA A 132 0.57 -5.88 -6.90
C ALA A 132 1.55 -4.96 -7.63
N ASP A 133 2.47 -5.51 -8.41
CA ASP A 133 3.39 -4.80 -9.31
C ASP A 133 2.66 -3.83 -10.26
N ILE A 134 1.53 -4.25 -10.83
CA ILE A 134 0.70 -3.39 -11.68
C ILE A 134 -0.08 -2.37 -10.85
N ALA A 135 -0.52 -2.75 -9.64
CA ALA A 135 -1.27 -1.85 -8.77
C ALA A 135 -0.42 -0.67 -8.26
N TRP A 136 0.86 -0.89 -8.00
CA TRP A 136 1.79 0.16 -7.57
C TRP A 136 1.97 1.28 -8.60
N ASP A 137 1.84 0.98 -9.89
CA ASP A 137 1.93 1.98 -10.96
C ASP A 137 0.79 3.02 -10.95
N TYR A 138 -0.28 2.77 -10.18
CA TYR A 138 -1.34 3.75 -10.00
C TYR A 138 -0.98 4.88 -9.04
N TRP A 139 0.10 4.73 -8.29
CA TRP A 139 0.58 5.72 -7.32
C TRP A 139 1.82 6.42 -7.87
N ASN A 140 1.99 7.68 -7.53
CA ASN A 140 3.25 8.40 -7.80
C ASN A 140 4.21 8.12 -6.64
N ILE A 141 4.78 6.93 -6.61
CA ILE A 141 5.67 6.48 -5.54
C ILE A 141 7.05 7.16 -5.70
N PRO A 142 7.66 7.68 -4.61
CA PRO A 142 7.20 7.61 -3.22
C PRO A 142 6.26 8.75 -2.77
N ASP A 143 5.97 9.72 -3.62
CA ASP A 143 5.40 11.02 -3.19
C ASP A 143 3.89 10.98 -2.89
N ASP A 144 3.16 9.98 -3.38
CA ASP A 144 1.68 9.92 -3.31
C ASP A 144 1.20 8.54 -2.83
N MET A 145 1.85 7.97 -1.82
CA MET A 145 1.40 6.71 -1.21
C MET A 145 0.32 6.94 -0.16
N PRO A 146 -0.70 6.06 -0.07
CA PRO A 146 -1.65 6.10 1.04
C PRO A 146 -0.93 5.92 2.38
N SER A 147 -1.38 6.62 3.41
CA SER A 147 -0.78 6.52 4.76
C SER A 147 -0.91 5.14 5.39
N GLY A 148 -1.91 4.36 5.00
CA GLY A 148 -2.19 3.04 5.57
C GLY A 148 -2.77 3.04 6.99
N GLN A 149 -2.77 4.16 7.68
CA GLN A 149 -3.14 4.27 9.10
C GLN A 149 -4.58 3.89 9.42
N ASN A 150 -5.48 3.99 8.45
CA ASN A 150 -6.91 3.69 8.63
C ASN A 150 -7.28 2.22 8.39
N VAL A 151 -6.28 1.37 8.10
CA VAL A 151 -6.47 -0.06 7.86
C VAL A 151 -5.43 -0.84 8.64
N LEU A 152 -5.87 -1.66 9.59
CA LEU A 152 -5.01 -2.54 10.37
C LEU A 152 -5.01 -3.95 9.78
N LEU A 153 -3.84 -4.52 9.63
CA LEU A 153 -3.63 -5.90 9.19
C LEU A 153 -3.23 -6.72 10.41
N ALA A 154 -4.20 -7.36 11.06
CA ALA A 154 -3.94 -8.13 12.26
C ALA A 154 -3.40 -9.54 11.93
N SER A 155 -2.21 -9.87 12.42
CA SER A 155 -1.65 -11.22 12.41
C SER A 155 -2.04 -11.92 13.72
N VAL A 156 -3.13 -12.69 13.70
CA VAL A 156 -3.60 -13.49 14.84
C VAL A 156 -2.93 -14.86 14.74
N ASP A 157 -1.77 -15.03 15.38
CA ASP A 157 -0.87 -16.14 15.10
C ASP A 157 0.04 -16.49 16.32
N THR A 158 1.25 -16.97 16.07
CA THR A 158 2.26 -17.31 17.09
C THR A 158 2.98 -16.10 17.70
N GLY A 159 2.60 -14.90 17.32
CA GLY A 159 3.29 -13.64 17.62
C GLY A 159 4.14 -13.15 16.44
N VAL A 160 4.59 -11.92 16.51
CA VAL A 160 5.41 -11.26 15.48
C VAL A 160 6.70 -10.74 16.10
N ASP A 161 7.84 -11.05 15.51
CA ASP A 161 9.10 -10.38 15.82
C ASP A 161 9.02 -8.93 15.31
N TYR A 162 8.55 -8.06 16.18
CA TYR A 162 8.36 -6.65 15.89
C TYR A 162 9.69 -5.85 15.90
N THR A 163 10.82 -6.51 16.22
CA THR A 163 12.17 -5.92 16.06
C THR A 163 12.76 -6.21 14.67
N HIS A 164 12.06 -7.02 13.86
CA HIS A 164 12.54 -7.38 12.52
C HIS A 164 12.69 -6.13 11.64
N PRO A 165 13.87 -5.87 11.05
CA PRO A 165 14.15 -4.63 10.34
C PRO A 165 13.24 -4.37 9.12
N ASP A 166 12.65 -5.43 8.57
CA ASP A 166 11.72 -5.36 7.44
C ASP A 166 10.24 -5.22 7.87
N LEU A 167 9.96 -5.17 9.17
CA LEU A 167 8.61 -5.04 9.72
C LEU A 167 8.43 -3.80 10.60
N VAL A 168 9.47 -3.38 11.31
CA VAL A 168 9.37 -2.36 12.36
C VAL A 168 8.69 -1.07 11.88
N ALA A 169 8.96 -0.60 10.66
CA ALA A 169 8.36 0.62 10.12
C ALA A 169 6.85 0.50 9.87
N ASN A 170 6.37 -0.73 9.66
CA ASN A 170 4.97 -1.03 9.38
C ASN A 170 4.20 -1.57 10.59
N LEU A 171 4.77 -1.54 11.79
CA LEU A 171 4.01 -1.83 12.99
C LEU A 171 2.93 -0.76 13.22
N TRP A 172 1.76 -1.21 13.60
CA TRP A 172 0.76 -0.33 14.15
C TRP A 172 1.14 0.06 15.58
N VAL A 173 0.97 1.33 15.91
CA VAL A 173 1.14 1.84 17.26
C VAL A 173 -0.21 2.37 17.73
N ASN A 174 -0.69 1.83 18.84
CA ASN A 174 -1.94 2.28 19.47
C ASN A 174 -1.75 3.67 20.08
N GLN A 175 -2.12 4.70 19.33
CA GLN A 175 -1.98 6.09 19.79
C GLN A 175 -2.83 6.37 21.05
N GLY A 176 -3.90 5.61 21.24
CA GLY A 176 -4.76 5.71 22.41
C GLY A 176 -4.11 5.22 23.71
N GLU A 177 -3.16 4.30 23.58
CA GLU A 177 -2.38 3.74 24.73
C GLU A 177 -1.13 4.54 25.06
N ILE A 178 -0.73 5.53 24.25
CA ILE A 178 0.47 6.31 24.51
C ILE A 178 0.25 7.26 25.70
N PRO A 179 1.00 7.11 26.80
CA PRO A 179 0.93 8.04 27.91
C PRO A 179 1.29 9.46 27.48
N VAL A 180 0.59 10.47 28.01
CA VAL A 180 0.83 11.90 27.68
C VAL A 180 2.29 12.30 27.87
N LEU A 181 2.97 11.71 28.87
CA LEU A 181 4.40 11.94 29.15
C LEU A 181 5.31 11.69 27.93
N ILE A 182 4.95 10.76 27.07
CA ILE A 182 5.75 10.40 25.87
C ILE A 182 5.93 11.59 24.92
N PHE A 183 4.88 12.38 24.71
CA PHE A 183 4.94 13.61 23.92
C PHE A 183 5.77 14.71 24.59
N GLU A 184 5.83 14.72 25.93
CA GLU A 184 6.61 15.72 26.70
C GLU A 184 8.11 15.44 26.71
N ILE A 185 8.51 14.17 26.62
CA ILE A 185 9.93 13.75 26.66
C ILE A 185 10.60 13.68 25.28
N GLY A 186 9.90 14.09 24.21
CA GLY A 186 10.47 14.27 22.89
C GLY A 186 10.64 13.00 22.06
N VAL A 187 9.75 12.05 22.23
CA VAL A 187 9.70 10.84 21.36
C VAL A 187 9.14 11.19 19.98
N ASP A 188 8.15 12.09 19.91
CA ASP A 188 7.66 12.68 18.66
C ASP A 188 8.72 13.63 18.10
N VAL A 189 9.59 13.10 17.25
CA VAL A 189 10.76 13.84 16.73
C VAL A 189 10.36 14.83 15.63
N ASN A 190 9.32 14.51 14.89
CA ASN A 190 8.85 15.31 13.75
C ASN A 190 7.73 16.30 14.13
N ASP A 191 7.24 16.26 15.38
CA ASP A 191 6.22 17.12 15.97
C ASP A 191 4.87 17.07 15.18
N ASP A 192 4.53 15.88 14.67
CA ASP A 192 3.27 15.67 13.93
C ASP A 192 2.10 15.20 14.81
N GLY A 193 2.35 14.96 16.10
CA GLY A 193 1.38 14.50 17.06
C GLY A 193 1.03 13.01 16.95
N TYR A 194 1.82 12.26 16.22
CA TYR A 194 1.72 10.81 16.04
C TYR A 194 3.05 10.14 16.39
N ILE A 195 3.05 9.16 17.27
CA ILE A 195 4.25 8.39 17.61
C ILE A 195 4.33 7.16 16.71
N SER A 196 5.30 7.14 15.81
CA SER A 196 5.56 6.00 14.93
C SER A 196 6.37 4.92 15.63
N SER A 197 6.32 3.70 15.12
CA SER A 197 7.15 2.60 15.62
C SER A 197 8.65 2.85 15.43
N LEU A 198 9.05 3.61 14.42
CA LEU A 198 10.46 4.00 14.24
C LEU A 198 10.90 4.99 15.30
N GLU A 199 10.08 5.95 15.68
CA GLU A 199 10.41 6.89 16.76
C GLU A 199 10.53 6.18 18.12
N ILE A 200 9.66 5.19 18.38
CA ILE A 200 9.81 4.33 19.56
C ILE A 200 11.14 3.56 19.51
N ALA A 201 11.46 2.93 18.37
CA ALA A 201 12.70 2.18 18.22
C ALA A 201 13.95 3.04 18.41
N ASP A 202 13.98 4.22 17.80
CA ASP A 202 15.07 5.17 17.91
C ASP A 202 15.23 5.67 19.35
N PHE A 203 14.15 6.05 20.00
CA PHE A 203 14.16 6.47 21.40
C PHE A 203 14.68 5.36 22.31
N MET A 204 14.13 4.15 22.22
CA MET A 204 14.52 3.02 23.07
C MET A 204 15.96 2.56 22.84
N SER A 205 16.51 2.73 21.63
CA SER A 205 17.92 2.42 21.35
C SER A 205 18.92 3.22 22.20
N THR A 206 18.48 4.36 22.74
CA THR A 206 19.27 5.25 23.61
C THR A 206 19.00 5.07 25.10
N GLN A 207 18.00 4.25 25.46
CA GLN A 207 17.63 4.00 26.86
C GLN A 207 18.38 2.80 27.44
N SER A 208 18.10 2.50 28.71
CA SER A 208 18.63 1.30 29.38
C SER A 208 17.95 0.04 28.83
N ASP A 209 18.66 -1.05 28.81
CA ASP A 209 18.10 -2.39 28.60
C ASP A 209 17.19 -2.73 29.80
N LEU A 210 15.89 -2.66 29.59
CA LEU A 210 14.88 -2.84 30.64
C LEU A 210 14.40 -4.29 30.76
N ASN A 211 14.59 -5.07 29.72
CA ASN A 211 14.19 -6.48 29.67
C ASN A 211 15.36 -7.45 29.96
N ASP A 212 16.58 -6.93 30.23
CA ASP A 212 17.80 -7.66 30.53
C ASP A 212 18.21 -8.69 29.44
N ASP A 213 17.88 -8.43 28.18
CA ASP A 213 18.24 -9.32 27.04
C ASP A 213 19.63 -8.98 26.45
N GLY A 214 20.24 -7.91 26.90
CA GLY A 214 21.58 -7.45 26.52
C GLY A 214 21.56 -6.44 25.34
N VAL A 215 20.40 -5.99 24.88
CA VAL A 215 20.26 -5.06 23.74
C VAL A 215 19.18 -4.04 24.03
N SER A 216 19.51 -2.76 24.03
CA SER A 216 18.50 -1.70 24.09
C SER A 216 17.83 -1.55 22.73
N ASN A 217 16.55 -1.88 22.63
CA ASN A 217 15.79 -1.87 21.36
C ASN A 217 14.28 -1.70 21.60
N PHE A 218 13.46 -1.91 20.57
CA PHE A 218 12.01 -1.77 20.68
C PHE A 218 11.36 -2.66 21.76
N ARG A 219 11.95 -3.83 22.07
CA ARG A 219 11.41 -4.72 23.11
C ARG A 219 11.38 -4.09 24.49
N ASP A 220 12.30 -3.17 24.76
CA ASP A 220 12.33 -2.44 26.03
C ASP A 220 11.14 -1.48 26.17
N ALA A 221 10.50 -1.08 25.06
CA ALA A 221 9.29 -0.28 25.14
C ALA A 221 8.12 -1.02 25.82
N LEU A 222 8.10 -2.35 25.68
CA LEU A 222 7.08 -3.20 26.30
C LEU A 222 7.55 -3.84 27.63
N ALA A 223 8.74 -3.49 28.11
CA ALA A 223 9.27 -4.02 29.34
C ALA A 223 8.75 -3.27 30.58
N ASN A 224 8.74 -3.96 31.72
CA ASN A 224 8.38 -3.34 32.98
C ASN A 224 9.32 -2.17 33.32
N GLY A 225 8.76 -1.02 33.62
CA GLY A 225 9.51 0.22 33.88
C GLY A 225 9.75 1.08 32.64
N SER A 226 9.28 0.67 31.49
CA SER A 226 9.24 1.51 30.29
C SER A 226 8.28 2.69 30.50
N PRO A 227 8.59 3.87 29.96
CA PRO A 227 7.68 5.01 30.01
C PRO A 227 6.40 4.82 29.16
N PHE A 228 6.37 3.81 28.30
CA PHE A 228 5.19 3.45 27.50
C PHE A 228 4.23 2.52 28.25
N MET A 229 4.67 1.88 29.35
CA MET A 229 3.91 0.89 30.12
C MET A 229 3.50 1.49 31.45
N ASP A 230 2.37 2.22 31.48
CA ASP A 230 1.92 2.90 32.70
C ASP A 230 0.96 2.07 33.57
N GLY A 231 0.57 0.88 33.07
CA GLY A 231 -0.33 -0.05 33.75
C GLY A 231 -1.81 0.32 33.61
N SER A 232 -2.15 1.18 32.66
CA SER A 232 -3.52 1.65 32.42
C SER A 232 -4.04 1.13 31.07
N ASP A 233 -5.34 1.04 30.93
CA ASP A 233 -6.07 0.86 29.67
C ASP A 233 -6.49 2.27 29.23
N ASN A 234 -5.62 2.98 28.51
CA ASN A 234 -5.76 4.40 28.25
C ASN A 234 -6.82 4.70 27.18
N ASP A 235 -7.04 3.78 26.24
CA ASP A 235 -8.04 3.89 25.17
C ASP A 235 -9.40 3.24 25.53
N SER A 236 -9.46 2.57 26.69
CA SER A 236 -10.66 1.89 27.20
C SER A 236 -11.17 0.75 26.31
N ASN A 237 -10.26 0.06 25.59
CA ASN A 237 -10.59 -1.09 24.75
C ASN A 237 -10.70 -2.40 25.55
N GLY A 238 -10.28 -2.40 26.83
CA GLY A 238 -10.29 -3.54 27.74
C GLY A 238 -8.97 -4.31 27.79
N TYR A 239 -7.89 -3.77 27.22
CA TYR A 239 -6.54 -4.32 27.26
C TYR A 239 -5.58 -3.25 27.74
N THR A 240 -4.76 -3.59 28.73
CA THR A 240 -3.83 -2.66 29.36
C THR A 240 -2.52 -2.64 28.60
N ASP A 241 -2.00 -1.45 28.33
CA ASP A 241 -0.67 -1.23 27.71
C ASP A 241 -0.51 -1.91 26.34
N ASP A 242 -1.58 -2.08 25.55
CA ASP A 242 -1.53 -2.77 24.25
C ASP A 242 -0.95 -1.88 23.13
N LEU A 243 0.28 -1.39 23.33
CA LEU A 243 0.97 -0.40 22.50
C LEU A 243 1.08 -0.80 21.00
N ILE A 244 1.38 -2.08 20.71
CA ILE A 244 1.55 -2.58 19.32
C ILE A 244 0.78 -3.87 19.06
N GLY A 245 0.04 -4.33 20.02
CA GLY A 245 -0.62 -5.62 20.00
C GLY A 245 -0.72 -6.26 21.37
N TYR A 246 -1.08 -7.52 21.42
CA TYR A 246 -1.33 -8.21 22.69
C TYR A 246 -1.08 -9.73 22.60
N ASP A 247 -0.56 -10.32 23.67
CA ASP A 247 -0.58 -11.77 23.89
C ASP A 247 -1.89 -12.18 24.56
N THR A 248 -2.78 -12.82 23.79
CA THR A 248 -4.09 -13.26 24.28
C THR A 248 -4.07 -14.67 24.86
N SER A 249 -2.91 -15.31 24.96
CA SER A 249 -2.79 -16.71 25.41
C SER A 249 -3.24 -16.94 26.86
N GLY A 250 -3.23 -15.91 27.69
CA GLY A 250 -3.75 -15.95 29.05
C GLY A 250 -3.12 -17.06 29.91
N GLN A 251 -3.94 -17.92 30.51
CA GLN A 251 -3.46 -19.06 31.34
C GLN A 251 -2.61 -20.09 30.56
N TRP A 252 -2.61 -20.05 29.24
CA TRP A 252 -1.79 -20.92 28.38
C TRP A 252 -0.44 -20.32 28.01
N GLY A 253 -0.23 -19.05 28.35
CA GLY A 253 0.99 -18.28 28.13
C GLY A 253 1.15 -17.19 29.16
N THR A 254 1.75 -16.06 28.79
CA THR A 254 1.93 -14.90 29.67
C THR A 254 0.67 -14.03 29.74
N GLY A 255 -0.04 -13.83 28.62
CA GLY A 255 -1.26 -13.03 28.57
C GLY A 255 -1.01 -11.57 28.93
N ASP A 256 -0.14 -10.91 28.19
CA ASP A 256 0.32 -9.54 28.45
C ASP A 256 0.43 -8.70 27.17
N ALA A 257 0.98 -7.49 27.31
CA ALA A 257 1.15 -6.54 26.22
C ALA A 257 2.33 -6.84 25.28
N ASP A 258 3.07 -7.95 25.50
CA ASP A 258 4.20 -8.34 24.63
C ASP A 258 3.83 -9.48 23.66
N PRO A 259 3.46 -9.16 22.43
CA PRO A 259 3.12 -10.16 21.41
C PRO A 259 4.33 -10.81 20.73
N PHE A 260 5.52 -10.74 21.31
CA PHE A 260 6.73 -11.34 20.76
C PHE A 260 6.62 -12.87 20.73
N PRO A 261 7.04 -13.55 19.64
CA PRO A 261 7.01 -14.99 19.60
C PRO A 261 7.99 -15.59 20.63
N LYS A 262 7.70 -16.80 21.10
CA LYS A 262 8.56 -17.50 22.04
C LYS A 262 10.00 -17.62 21.52
N THR A 263 10.97 -17.29 22.35
CA THR A 263 12.40 -17.38 22.07
C THR A 263 13.08 -18.53 22.81
N GLY A 264 14.35 -18.79 22.49
CA GLY A 264 15.19 -19.74 23.21
C GLY A 264 14.88 -21.22 22.94
N ILE A 265 14.22 -21.52 21.84
CA ILE A 265 13.87 -22.89 21.43
C ILE A 265 14.74 -23.39 20.27
N ALA A 266 14.97 -24.73 20.24
CA ALA A 266 15.83 -25.33 19.23
C ALA A 266 15.24 -25.29 17.81
N ASN A 267 13.91 -25.23 17.67
CA ASN A 267 13.22 -25.15 16.38
C ASN A 267 12.43 -23.84 16.28
N ASN A 268 13.13 -22.78 15.87
CA ASN A 268 12.53 -21.47 15.73
C ASN A 268 11.59 -21.33 14.53
N SER A 269 11.66 -22.23 13.54
CA SER A 269 10.92 -22.07 12.27
C SER A 269 9.41 -22.06 12.46
N THR A 270 8.87 -22.91 13.34
CA THR A 270 7.43 -22.96 13.61
C THR A 270 6.95 -21.76 14.42
N TRP A 271 7.79 -21.30 15.38
CA TRP A 271 7.49 -20.11 16.18
C TRP A 271 7.65 -18.80 15.39
N ALA A 272 8.38 -18.81 14.27
CA ALA A 272 8.50 -17.71 13.34
C ALA A 272 7.30 -17.58 12.39
N HIS A 273 6.29 -18.48 12.49
CA HIS A 273 5.17 -18.53 11.57
C HIS A 273 4.42 -17.19 11.50
N GLY A 274 4.02 -16.62 12.63
CA GLY A 274 3.33 -15.33 12.67
C GLY A 274 4.16 -14.17 12.12
N THR A 275 5.48 -14.16 12.35
CA THR A 275 6.41 -13.18 11.78
C THR A 275 6.46 -13.31 10.25
N HIS A 276 6.53 -14.53 9.73
CA HIS A 276 6.53 -14.80 8.29
C HIS A 276 5.21 -14.37 7.64
N VAL A 277 4.09 -14.67 8.29
CA VAL A 277 2.75 -14.22 7.85
C VAL A 277 2.66 -12.70 7.81
N ALA A 278 3.14 -12.02 8.85
CA ALA A 278 3.20 -10.56 8.92
C ALA A 278 4.05 -9.97 7.77
N GLY A 279 5.20 -10.59 7.45
CA GLY A 279 6.04 -10.19 6.32
C GLY A 279 5.32 -10.28 4.98
N ILE A 280 4.59 -11.36 4.73
CA ILE A 280 3.78 -11.51 3.50
C ILE A 280 2.69 -10.43 3.42
N MET A 281 2.10 -10.07 4.56
CA MET A 281 1.03 -9.07 4.62
C MET A 281 1.53 -7.65 4.41
N ALA A 282 2.61 -7.25 5.08
CA ALA A 282 3.08 -5.88 5.12
C ALA A 282 4.56 -5.73 5.52
N ALA A 283 5.47 -6.52 4.96
CA ALA A 283 6.89 -6.16 4.98
C ALA A 283 7.08 -4.75 4.39
N THR A 284 8.07 -4.02 4.87
CA THR A 284 8.30 -2.64 4.42
C THR A 284 8.85 -2.65 3.00
N THR A 285 8.01 -2.33 2.04
CA THR A 285 8.36 -2.32 0.62
C THR A 285 9.24 -1.11 0.28
N ASP A 286 10.23 -1.30 -0.61
CA ASP A 286 11.18 -0.28 -1.09
C ASP A 286 12.16 0.25 -0.02
N ASN A 287 12.53 -0.59 0.95
CA ASN A 287 13.46 -0.23 2.01
C ASN A 287 14.89 -0.79 1.79
N GLY A 288 15.14 -1.49 0.69
CA GLY A 288 16.41 -2.14 0.37
C GLY A 288 16.73 -3.37 1.23
N LEU A 289 15.74 -3.90 1.95
CA LEU A 289 15.87 -5.06 2.83
C LEU A 289 14.85 -6.13 2.45
N GLY A 290 15.09 -7.37 2.82
CA GLY A 290 14.13 -8.47 2.83
C GLY A 290 13.26 -8.57 1.59
N MET A 291 11.96 -8.46 1.77
CA MET A 291 10.93 -8.74 0.77
C MET A 291 9.92 -7.59 0.61
N ALA A 292 9.37 -7.43 -0.59
CA ALA A 292 8.24 -6.53 -0.80
C ALA A 292 6.92 -7.17 -0.32
N SER A 293 6.01 -6.35 0.18
CA SER A 293 4.61 -6.73 0.41
C SER A 293 3.69 -6.07 -0.63
N PRO A 294 2.48 -6.57 -0.86
CA PRO A 294 1.50 -5.90 -1.72
C PRO A 294 1.13 -4.50 -1.24
N VAL A 295 1.36 -4.20 0.03
CA VAL A 295 0.91 -2.99 0.72
C VAL A 295 2.12 -2.19 1.18
N PHE A 296 2.36 -1.00 0.60
CA PHE A 296 3.51 -0.15 0.96
C PHE A 296 3.48 0.30 2.42
N ASN A 297 2.37 0.87 2.87
CA ASN A 297 2.18 1.46 4.19
C ASN A 297 1.15 0.68 5.04
N GLY A 298 1.12 -0.65 4.89
CA GLY A 298 0.28 -1.50 5.72
C GLY A 298 0.69 -1.42 7.18
N LYS A 299 -0.28 -1.40 8.10
CA LYS A 299 0.00 -1.39 9.54
C LYS A 299 -0.31 -2.74 10.15
N ILE A 300 0.73 -3.39 10.70
CA ILE A 300 0.63 -4.70 11.35
C ILE A 300 0.23 -4.52 12.81
N LEU A 301 -0.90 -5.10 13.17
CA LEU A 301 -1.30 -5.36 14.54
C LEU A 301 -0.85 -6.78 14.92
N SER A 302 0.07 -6.88 15.86
CA SER A 302 0.61 -8.17 16.31
C SER A 302 -0.29 -8.79 17.38
N VAL A 303 -0.75 -10.03 17.14
CA VAL A 303 -1.59 -10.75 18.12
C VAL A 303 -1.04 -12.15 18.35
N LYS A 304 -0.47 -12.38 19.54
CA LYS A 304 0.03 -13.69 19.91
C LYS A 304 -1.08 -14.52 20.54
N CYS A 305 -1.24 -15.74 20.02
CA CYS A 305 -2.28 -16.68 20.45
C CYS A 305 -1.73 -18.05 20.86
N SER A 306 -0.40 -18.19 20.89
CA SER A 306 0.27 -19.42 21.27
C SER A 306 0.74 -19.36 22.73
N LYS A 307 0.63 -20.45 23.45
CA LYS A 307 1.15 -20.54 24.81
C LYS A 307 2.68 -20.67 24.83
N ASP A 308 3.30 -20.14 25.85
CA ASP A 308 4.74 -20.24 26.14
C ASP A 308 5.07 -21.53 26.94
N GLY A 309 4.61 -22.69 26.47
CA GLY A 309 4.88 -23.97 27.06
C GLY A 309 6.36 -24.37 27.09
N PRO A 310 6.71 -25.60 27.50
CA PRO A 310 8.10 -26.08 27.48
C PRO A 310 8.78 -25.91 26.13
N ALA A 311 10.11 -25.76 26.13
CA ALA A 311 10.88 -25.54 24.89
C ALA A 311 10.75 -26.64 23.82
N SER A 312 10.32 -27.84 24.22
CA SER A 312 10.05 -28.97 23.30
C SER A 312 8.65 -28.98 22.71
N GLU A 313 7.78 -28.07 23.12
CA GLU A 313 6.39 -28.03 22.67
C GLU A 313 6.25 -27.20 21.38
N GLU A 314 5.62 -27.76 20.38
CA GLU A 314 5.29 -27.02 19.16
C GLU A 314 4.25 -25.93 19.47
N PRO A 315 4.30 -24.78 18.77
CA PRO A 315 3.32 -23.72 18.95
C PRO A 315 1.94 -24.20 18.52
N GLY A 316 0.98 -24.09 19.43
CA GLY A 316 -0.43 -24.31 19.11
C GLY A 316 -1.20 -23.01 19.30
N ILE A 317 -2.17 -22.75 18.44
CA ILE A 317 -3.07 -21.60 18.59
C ILE A 317 -4.14 -21.98 19.64
N HIS A 318 -3.96 -21.49 20.87
CA HIS A 318 -4.81 -21.80 22.01
C HIS A 318 -5.89 -20.76 22.26
N SER A 319 -5.62 -19.50 21.91
CA SER A 319 -6.48 -18.35 22.17
C SER A 319 -6.86 -17.56 20.90
N GLY A 320 -6.87 -18.22 19.72
CA GLY A 320 -7.11 -17.56 18.45
C GLY A 320 -8.40 -16.74 18.40
N TYR A 321 -9.50 -17.25 18.98
CA TYR A 321 -10.78 -16.51 19.02
C TYR A 321 -10.75 -15.32 20.01
N SER A 322 -9.96 -15.40 21.08
CA SER A 322 -9.66 -14.22 21.90
C SER A 322 -8.85 -13.19 21.13
N GLY A 323 -7.87 -13.65 20.33
CA GLY A 323 -7.09 -12.79 19.43
C GLY A 323 -7.95 -12.10 18.37
N ILE A 324 -8.89 -12.81 17.75
CA ILE A 324 -9.87 -12.21 16.81
C ILE A 324 -10.69 -11.11 17.52
N THR A 325 -11.14 -11.38 18.74
CA THR A 325 -11.90 -10.38 19.52
C THR A 325 -11.06 -9.16 19.86
N TYR A 326 -9.82 -9.36 20.31
CA TYR A 326 -8.88 -8.29 20.58
C TYR A 326 -8.64 -7.44 19.33
N ALA A 327 -8.22 -8.05 18.22
CA ALA A 327 -7.92 -7.34 16.99
C ALA A 327 -9.10 -6.51 16.46
N ALA A 328 -10.32 -7.05 16.54
CA ALA A 328 -11.53 -6.34 16.15
C ALA A 328 -11.78 -5.10 17.03
N LYS A 329 -11.58 -5.22 18.36
CA LYS A 329 -11.73 -4.12 19.32
C LYS A 329 -10.66 -3.05 19.10
N ALA A 330 -9.38 -3.45 19.01
CA ALA A 330 -8.27 -2.51 18.82
C ALA A 330 -8.53 -1.58 17.63
N GLY A 331 -8.89 -2.14 16.45
CA GLY A 331 -9.23 -1.30 15.31
C GLY A 331 -10.48 -0.44 15.49
N TYR A 332 -11.52 -0.98 16.13
CA TYR A 332 -12.75 -0.21 16.39
C TYR A 332 -12.48 1.02 17.27
N TYR A 333 -11.74 0.86 18.36
CA TYR A 333 -11.40 1.97 19.26
C TYR A 333 -10.40 2.95 18.64
N ALA A 334 -9.50 2.46 17.77
CA ALA A 334 -8.62 3.30 16.98
C ALA A 334 -9.30 4.01 15.78
N GLY A 335 -10.58 3.72 15.51
CA GLY A 335 -11.30 4.27 14.36
C GLY A 335 -10.82 3.75 13.00
N ALA A 336 -10.21 2.57 12.97
CA ALA A 336 -9.64 1.93 11.78
C ALA A 336 -10.42 0.67 11.38
N LEU A 337 -10.37 0.32 10.08
CA LEU A 337 -10.86 -0.96 9.58
C LEU A 337 -9.83 -2.04 9.90
N THR A 338 -10.23 -3.09 10.60
CA THR A 338 -9.35 -4.24 10.84
C THR A 338 -9.61 -5.38 9.86
N ILE A 339 -8.52 -5.85 9.22
CA ILE A 339 -8.49 -7.09 8.44
C ILE A 339 -7.72 -8.11 9.27
N ILE A 340 -8.42 -9.13 9.77
CA ILE A 340 -7.88 -10.11 10.70
C ILE A 340 -7.50 -11.38 9.92
N ASN A 341 -6.21 -11.64 9.81
CA ASN A 341 -5.69 -12.82 9.16
C ASN A 341 -5.44 -13.95 10.17
N ASN A 342 -5.97 -15.12 9.87
CA ASN A 342 -5.85 -16.34 10.67
C ASN A 342 -5.25 -17.43 9.79
N SER A 343 -3.91 -17.53 9.78
CA SER A 343 -3.18 -18.55 9.00
C SER A 343 -3.07 -19.88 9.74
N TRP A 344 -4.16 -20.28 10.38
CA TRP A 344 -4.29 -21.53 11.13
C TRP A 344 -5.70 -22.09 10.95
N GLY A 345 -5.88 -23.37 11.28
CA GLY A 345 -7.17 -24.04 11.15
C GLY A 345 -7.18 -25.40 11.81
N GLY A 346 -8.29 -26.10 11.68
CA GLY A 346 -8.53 -27.44 12.23
C GLY A 346 -9.84 -27.52 12.98
N GLY A 347 -10.30 -28.75 13.25
CA GLY A 347 -11.54 -29.01 13.96
C GLY A 347 -12.78 -29.00 13.07
N GLY A 348 -13.95 -28.92 13.68
CA GLY A 348 -15.25 -28.90 13.04
C GLY A 348 -16.03 -27.63 13.36
N PHE A 349 -17.26 -27.51 12.87
CA PHE A 349 -18.13 -26.38 13.17
C PHE A 349 -18.39 -26.23 14.67
N SER A 350 -18.20 -25.00 15.18
CA SER A 350 -18.53 -24.61 16.55
C SER A 350 -19.42 -23.36 16.55
N SER A 351 -20.54 -23.42 17.25
CA SER A 351 -21.44 -22.26 17.39
C SER A 351 -20.79 -21.10 18.16
N SER A 352 -19.92 -21.41 19.13
CA SER A 352 -19.19 -20.40 19.91
C SER A 352 -18.18 -19.65 19.04
N GLU A 353 -17.42 -20.37 18.23
CA GLU A 353 -16.44 -19.80 17.29
C GLU A 353 -17.13 -18.92 16.24
N ASN A 354 -18.23 -19.42 15.66
CA ASN A 354 -19.04 -18.64 14.72
C ASN A 354 -19.61 -17.37 15.35
N ALA A 355 -19.98 -17.40 16.64
CA ALA A 355 -20.45 -16.22 17.35
C ALA A 355 -19.36 -15.15 17.51
N VAL A 356 -18.11 -15.55 17.76
CA VAL A 356 -16.96 -14.62 17.84
C VAL A 356 -16.72 -13.96 16.48
N ILE A 357 -16.67 -14.73 15.40
CA ILE A 357 -16.46 -14.19 14.04
C ILE A 357 -17.59 -13.22 13.66
N ASN A 358 -18.86 -13.61 13.91
CA ASN A 358 -20.00 -12.74 13.64
C ASN A 358 -19.96 -11.46 14.48
N ASN A 359 -19.53 -11.53 15.74
CA ASN A 359 -19.39 -10.35 16.58
C ASN A 359 -18.29 -9.41 16.08
N ALA A 360 -17.14 -9.93 15.67
CA ALA A 360 -16.06 -9.15 15.08
C ALA A 360 -16.56 -8.36 13.86
N TYR A 361 -17.37 -8.98 13.00
CA TYR A 361 -17.93 -8.30 11.83
C TYR A 361 -19.09 -7.36 12.19
N THR A 362 -20.11 -7.82 12.92
CA THR A 362 -21.37 -7.07 13.09
C THR A 362 -21.25 -5.94 14.11
N THR A 363 -20.41 -6.11 15.13
CA THR A 363 -20.24 -5.12 16.21
C THR A 363 -19.06 -4.19 15.94
N TYR A 364 -17.94 -4.72 15.50
CA TYR A 364 -16.70 -3.97 15.35
C TYR A 364 -16.34 -3.65 13.88
N GLY A 365 -17.09 -4.18 12.91
CA GLY A 365 -16.86 -3.91 11.49
C GLY A 365 -15.60 -4.56 10.92
N ALA A 366 -14.97 -5.49 11.64
CA ALA A 366 -13.75 -6.15 11.20
C ALA A 366 -14.01 -7.23 10.13
N ILE A 367 -13.03 -7.44 9.25
CA ILE A 367 -13.06 -8.52 8.24
C ILE A 367 -12.18 -9.66 8.72
N VAL A 368 -12.76 -10.86 8.88
CA VAL A 368 -12.04 -12.05 9.33
C VAL A 368 -11.73 -12.95 8.14
N LEU A 369 -10.45 -13.24 7.92
CA LEU A 369 -9.92 -14.14 6.91
C LEU A 369 -9.35 -15.39 7.61
N ALA A 370 -9.51 -16.54 7.00
CA ALA A 370 -8.97 -17.82 7.51
C ALA A 370 -8.32 -18.61 6.39
N ALA A 371 -7.31 -19.43 6.75
CA ALA A 371 -6.76 -20.43 5.87
C ALA A 371 -7.87 -21.46 5.51
N ALA A 372 -7.90 -21.88 4.23
CA ALA A 372 -8.90 -22.84 3.70
C ALA A 372 -8.32 -24.26 3.62
#